data_59c5014d53745fa77453a59bf3563b1a
#
_entry.id   59c5014d53745fa77453a59bf3563b1a
#
_cell.length_a   1.000
_cell.length_b   1.000
_cell.length_c   1.000
_cell.angle_alpha   90.00
_cell.angle_beta   90.00
_cell.angle_gamma   90.00
#
_symmetry.space_group_name_H-M   'P 1'
#
loop_
_entity.id
_entity.type
_entity.pdbx_description
1 polymer ?
#
loop_
_entity_poly.entity_id
_entity_poly.type
_entity_poly.pdbx_seq_one_letter_code
_entity_poly.pdbx_strand_id
1 'polypeptide(L)'
;MKTETVLEWIGREMVIAIIRGVGPGQILDTARAIKAGGISNMEITFDHGTPEGIGDTLESIRRVKAGLGDQVNVGAGTVLTAEEAELAAEAGAEYMISPGMDPAVIRRTKELGKIS
;
A
#
# COMPACT_ATOMS: atom_id res chain seq x y z
N MET A 1 -1.74 -8.28 -8.54
CA MET A 1 -3.03 -8.00 -9.24
C MET A 1 -2.78 -7.29 -10.56
N LYS A 2 -3.65 -7.48 -11.52
CA LYS A 2 -3.66 -6.68 -12.74
C LYS A 2 -4.20 -5.27 -12.42
N THR A 3 -3.73 -4.27 -13.17
CA THR A 3 -4.15 -2.87 -13.00
C THR A 3 -5.67 -2.71 -13.02
N GLU A 4 -6.35 -3.35 -13.96
CA GLU A 4 -7.82 -3.30 -14.07
C GLU A 4 -8.49 -3.85 -12.81
N THR A 5 -7.97 -4.94 -12.25
CA THR A 5 -8.51 -5.54 -11.03
C THR A 5 -8.34 -4.61 -9.82
N VAL A 6 -7.19 -3.94 -9.72
CA VAL A 6 -6.93 -2.97 -8.64
C VAL A 6 -7.95 -1.83 -8.69
N LEU A 7 -8.17 -1.25 -9.87
CA LEU A 7 -9.14 -0.17 -10.06
C LEU A 7 -10.58 -0.63 -9.82
N GLU A 8 -10.94 -1.83 -10.27
CA GLU A 8 -12.26 -2.39 -10.06
C GLU A 8 -12.58 -2.56 -8.57
N TRP A 9 -11.62 -3.05 -7.80
CA TRP A 9 -11.81 -3.22 -6.35
C TRP A 9 -11.98 -1.89 -5.63
N ILE A 10 -11.18 -0.88 -6.00
CA ILE A 10 -11.32 0.47 -5.43
C ILE A 10 -12.68 1.05 -5.79
N GLY A 11 -13.09 0.96 -7.04
CA GLY A 11 -14.39 1.47 -7.51
C GLY A 11 -15.58 0.73 -6.90
N ARG A 12 -15.47 -0.58 -6.69
CA ARG A 12 -16.54 -1.39 -6.14
C ARG A 12 -16.79 -1.08 -4.66
N GLU A 13 -15.72 -1.01 -3.88
CA GLU A 13 -15.86 -0.76 -2.45
C GLU A 13 -16.00 0.72 -2.11
N MET A 14 -15.40 1.59 -2.92
CA MET A 14 -15.38 3.07 -2.73
C MET A 14 -14.79 3.50 -1.38
N VAL A 15 -14.03 2.63 -0.73
CA VAL A 15 -13.38 2.88 0.56
C VAL A 15 -11.99 2.26 0.51
N ILE A 16 -11.01 3.00 1.00
CA ILE A 16 -9.67 2.50 1.27
C ILE A 16 -9.39 2.73 2.75
N ALA A 17 -9.13 1.67 3.49
CA ALA A 17 -8.76 1.78 4.90
C ALA A 17 -7.30 2.21 5.00
N ILE A 18 -7.04 3.32 5.66
CA ILE A 18 -5.69 3.84 5.88
C ILE A 18 -5.17 3.26 7.19
N ILE A 19 -4.04 2.56 7.14
CA ILE A 19 -3.39 1.98 8.31
C ILE A 19 -2.11 2.77 8.56
N ARG A 20 -2.10 3.52 9.66
CA ARG A 20 -0.99 4.37 10.08
C ARG A 20 -0.54 4.01 11.48
N GLY A 21 0.77 3.89 11.69
CA GLY A 21 1.32 3.67 13.02
C GLY A 21 1.15 2.25 13.56
N VAL A 22 0.88 1.27 12.69
CA VAL A 22 0.79 -0.14 13.06
C VAL A 22 2.07 -0.84 12.59
N GLY A 23 2.80 -1.43 13.52
CA GLY A 23 4.07 -2.07 13.21
C GLY A 23 3.94 -3.44 12.55
N PRO A 24 5.07 -3.96 12.00
CA PRO A 24 5.07 -5.24 11.29
C PRO A 24 4.57 -6.43 12.12
N GLY A 25 4.72 -6.38 13.43
CA GLY A 25 4.26 -7.45 14.32
C GLY A 25 2.75 -7.56 14.46
N GLN A 26 2.01 -6.49 14.15
CA GLN A 26 0.56 -6.41 14.31
C GLN A 26 -0.19 -6.20 13.00
N ILE A 27 0.52 -5.87 11.93
CA ILE A 27 -0.11 -5.45 10.67
C ILE A 27 -0.98 -6.55 10.06
N LEU A 28 -0.56 -7.79 10.10
CA LEU A 28 -1.30 -8.89 9.49
C LEU A 28 -2.63 -9.14 10.21
N ASP A 29 -2.62 -9.12 11.52
CA ASP A 29 -3.86 -9.28 12.31
C ASP A 29 -4.80 -8.10 12.10
N THR A 30 -4.24 -6.89 12.00
CA THR A 30 -5.01 -5.68 11.69
C THR A 30 -5.68 -5.80 10.32
N ALA A 31 -4.92 -6.20 9.30
CA ALA A 31 -5.44 -6.39 7.94
C ALA A 31 -6.51 -7.48 7.89
N ARG A 32 -6.32 -8.58 8.60
CA ARG A 32 -7.33 -9.64 8.70
C ARG A 32 -8.64 -9.14 9.32
N ALA A 33 -8.54 -8.35 10.37
CA ALA A 33 -9.71 -7.77 11.02
C ALA A 33 -10.47 -6.83 10.09
N ILE A 34 -9.76 -5.96 9.37
CA ILE A 34 -10.35 -5.04 8.39
C ILE A 34 -11.04 -5.84 7.27
N LYS A 35 -10.37 -6.87 6.75
CA LYS A 35 -10.92 -7.76 5.73
C LYS A 35 -12.17 -8.48 6.21
N ALA A 36 -12.16 -8.98 7.43
CA ALA A 36 -13.32 -9.64 8.04
C ALA A 36 -14.51 -8.68 8.18
N GLY A 37 -14.25 -7.39 8.36
CA GLY A 37 -15.27 -6.34 8.38
C GLY A 37 -15.80 -5.93 7.01
N GLY A 38 -15.24 -6.47 5.92
CA GLY A 38 -15.73 -6.24 4.56
C GLY A 38 -14.94 -5.26 3.72
N ILE A 39 -13.82 -4.73 4.21
CA ILE A 39 -12.96 -3.83 3.44
C ILE A 39 -11.73 -4.59 2.95
N SER A 40 -11.52 -4.58 1.65
CA SER A 40 -10.38 -5.26 1.00
C SER A 40 -9.31 -4.28 0.52
N ASN A 41 -9.65 -3.02 0.28
CA ASN A 41 -8.68 -2.00 -0.13
C ASN A 41 -8.01 -1.40 1.10
N MET A 42 -6.70 -1.51 1.19
CA MET A 42 -5.93 -1.05 2.34
C MET A 42 -4.72 -0.27 1.90
N GLU A 43 -4.43 0.84 2.58
CA GLU A 43 -3.23 1.63 2.38
C GLU A 43 -2.38 1.56 3.63
N ILE A 44 -1.12 1.14 3.50
CA ILE A 44 -0.15 1.15 4.58
C ILE A 44 0.73 2.38 4.38
N THR A 45 0.68 3.30 5.34
CA THR A 45 1.30 4.61 5.21
C THR A 45 2.76 4.58 5.63
N PHE A 46 3.65 5.11 4.78
CA PHE A 46 5.06 5.27 5.12
C PHE A 46 5.23 6.15 6.36
N ASP A 47 6.03 5.66 7.29
CA ASP A 47 6.44 6.41 8.48
C ASP A 47 7.80 7.05 8.22
N HIS A 48 7.80 8.37 8.05
CA HIS A 48 9.01 9.18 7.85
C HIS A 48 9.54 9.76 9.15
N GLY A 49 8.89 9.47 10.27
CA GLY A 49 9.21 10.06 11.56
C GLY A 49 10.36 9.40 12.32
N THR A 50 10.75 8.19 11.92
CA THR A 50 11.83 7.43 12.56
C THR A 50 12.78 6.84 11.52
N PRO A 51 14.05 6.55 11.89
CA PRO A 51 15.00 5.91 10.96
C PRO A 51 14.53 4.54 10.46
N GLU A 52 13.78 3.79 11.27
CA GLU A 52 13.27 2.47 10.94
C GLU A 52 11.93 2.50 10.19
N GLY A 53 11.27 3.65 10.15
CA GLY A 53 9.89 3.76 9.69
C GLY A 53 9.66 3.31 8.26
N ILE A 54 10.55 3.66 7.33
CA ILE A 54 10.45 3.22 5.92
C ILE A 54 10.57 1.69 5.83
N GLY A 55 11.58 1.12 6.48
CA GLY A 55 11.79 -0.33 6.48
C GLY A 55 10.63 -1.10 7.13
N ASP A 56 10.09 -0.58 8.22
CA ASP A 56 8.94 -1.17 8.91
C ASP A 56 7.69 -1.14 8.04
N THR A 57 7.46 -0.05 7.31
CA THR A 57 6.34 0.05 6.39
C THR A 57 6.46 -0.96 5.25
N LEU A 58 7.64 -1.10 4.66
CA LEU A 58 7.89 -2.08 3.61
C LEU A 58 7.69 -3.51 4.11
N GLU A 59 8.19 -3.82 5.30
CA GLU A 59 7.99 -5.13 5.91
C GLU A 59 6.50 -5.39 6.18
N SER A 60 5.77 -4.39 6.62
CA SER A 60 4.33 -4.50 6.82
C SER A 60 3.59 -4.84 5.52
N ILE A 61 3.93 -4.17 4.42
CA ILE A 61 3.37 -4.47 3.10
C ILE A 61 3.67 -5.92 2.70
N ARG A 62 4.92 -6.35 2.86
CA ARG A 62 5.32 -7.73 2.54
C ARG A 62 4.51 -8.76 3.33
N ARG A 63 4.35 -8.55 4.63
CA ARG A 63 3.62 -9.47 5.50
C ARG A 63 2.15 -9.59 5.13
N VAL A 64 1.51 -8.47 4.82
CA VAL A 64 0.12 -8.48 4.38
C VAL A 64 -0.02 -9.22 3.04
N LYS A 65 0.85 -8.95 2.08
CA LYS A 65 0.83 -9.65 0.79
C LYS A 65 1.11 -11.14 0.94
N ALA A 66 2.07 -11.52 1.77
CA ALA A 66 2.40 -12.93 2.02
C ALA A 66 1.25 -13.67 2.73
N GLY A 67 0.59 -13.01 3.69
CA GLY A 67 -0.44 -13.63 4.51
C GLY A 67 -1.83 -13.65 3.88
N LEU A 68 -2.17 -12.66 3.08
CA LEU A 68 -3.52 -12.50 2.51
C LEU A 68 -3.54 -12.55 0.97
N GLY A 69 -2.41 -12.39 0.31
CA GLY A 69 -2.30 -12.49 -1.14
C GLY A 69 -3.29 -11.59 -1.87
N ASP A 70 -4.00 -12.16 -2.84
CA ASP A 70 -4.99 -11.46 -3.65
C ASP A 70 -6.37 -11.35 -2.99
N GLN A 71 -6.49 -11.70 -1.71
CA GLN A 71 -7.71 -11.44 -0.94
C GLN A 71 -7.85 -9.97 -0.56
N VAL A 72 -6.74 -9.22 -0.62
CA VAL A 72 -6.69 -7.78 -0.32
C VAL A 72 -5.97 -7.03 -1.42
N ASN A 73 -6.33 -5.77 -1.58
CA ASN A 73 -5.73 -4.83 -2.52
C ASN A 73 -4.94 -3.82 -1.69
N VAL A 74 -3.63 -4.02 -1.60
CA VAL A 74 -2.76 -3.24 -0.72
C VAL A 74 -2.02 -2.19 -1.50
N GLY A 75 -2.06 -0.95 -1.01
CA GLY A 75 -1.28 0.16 -1.51
C GLY A 75 -0.35 0.73 -0.45
N ALA A 76 0.54 1.61 -0.88
CA ALA A 76 1.40 2.40 -0.01
C ALA A 76 0.91 3.85 0.03
N GLY A 77 0.91 4.45 1.22
CA GLY A 77 0.52 5.85 1.40
C GLY A 77 1.69 6.74 1.79
N THR A 78 1.51 8.04 1.59
CA THR A 78 2.53 9.07 1.84
C THR A 78 3.83 8.74 1.09
N VAL A 79 3.67 8.37 -0.17
CA VAL A 79 4.80 8.11 -1.08
C VAL A 79 5.32 9.44 -1.57
N LEU A 80 6.53 9.81 -1.16
CA LEU A 80 7.10 11.14 -1.38
C LEU A 80 8.20 11.16 -2.45
N THR A 81 8.77 10.03 -2.81
CA THR A 81 9.86 9.94 -3.78
C THR A 81 9.66 8.79 -4.76
N ALA A 82 10.31 8.88 -5.92
CA ALA A 82 10.32 7.79 -6.90
C ALA A 82 10.94 6.51 -6.31
N GLU A 83 11.96 6.64 -5.46
CA GLU A 83 12.58 5.51 -4.77
C GLU A 83 11.60 4.81 -3.84
N GLU A 84 10.81 5.58 -3.07
CA GLU A 84 9.77 5.00 -2.21
C GLU A 84 8.73 4.23 -3.03
N ALA A 85 8.34 4.76 -4.19
CA ALA A 85 7.44 4.06 -5.09
C ALA A 85 8.02 2.72 -5.56
N GLU A 86 9.31 2.69 -5.93
CA GLU A 86 10.00 1.46 -6.30
C GLU A 86 9.99 0.43 -5.16
N LEU A 87 10.42 0.86 -3.97
CA LEU A 87 10.48 0.00 -2.80
C LEU A 87 9.09 -0.54 -2.43
N ALA A 88 8.07 0.30 -2.49
CA ALA A 88 6.70 -0.11 -2.21
C ALA A 88 6.21 -1.17 -3.22
N ALA A 89 6.48 -0.97 -4.51
CA ALA A 89 6.12 -1.92 -5.55
C ALA A 89 6.83 -3.26 -5.35
N GLU A 90 8.12 -3.25 -5.01
CA GLU A 90 8.89 -4.46 -4.70
C GLU A 90 8.33 -5.20 -3.48
N ALA A 91 7.84 -4.46 -2.49
CA ALA A 91 7.22 -5.05 -1.31
C ALA A 91 5.84 -5.66 -1.60
N GLY A 92 5.22 -5.30 -2.71
CA GLY A 92 3.94 -5.87 -3.14
C GLY A 92 2.78 -4.87 -3.20
N ALA A 93 3.04 -3.57 -3.03
CA ALA A 93 1.99 -2.56 -3.15
C ALA A 93 1.49 -2.46 -4.60
N GLU A 94 0.18 -2.35 -4.76
CA GLU A 94 -0.49 -2.32 -6.05
C GLU A 94 -0.80 -0.89 -6.52
N TYR A 95 -0.82 0.05 -5.59
CA TYR A 95 -1.08 1.47 -5.86
C TYR A 95 -0.33 2.34 -4.87
N MET A 96 -0.07 3.58 -5.29
CA MET A 96 0.66 4.57 -4.50
C MET A 96 -0.21 5.80 -4.29
N ILE A 97 -0.31 6.24 -3.04
CA ILE A 97 -1.03 7.46 -2.67
C ILE A 97 -0.03 8.46 -2.11
N SER A 98 -0.11 9.68 -2.59
CA SER A 98 0.78 10.77 -2.19
C SER A 98 -0.03 11.97 -1.68
N PRO A 99 0.49 12.73 -0.70
CA PRO A 99 -0.22 13.90 -0.18
C PRO A 99 -0.20 15.11 -1.12
N GLY A 100 0.69 15.09 -2.11
CA GLY A 100 0.82 16.15 -3.10
C GLY A 100 1.11 15.56 -4.47
N MET A 101 1.09 16.41 -5.50
CA MET A 101 1.39 15.99 -6.86
C MET A 101 2.88 16.18 -7.14
N ASP A 102 3.59 15.05 -7.25
CA ASP A 102 4.99 15.02 -7.68
C ASP A 102 5.09 14.23 -8.98
N PRO A 103 5.42 14.90 -10.11
CA PRO A 103 5.52 14.23 -11.39
C PRO A 103 6.49 13.06 -11.41
N ALA A 104 7.59 13.13 -10.65
CA ALA A 104 8.57 12.04 -10.60
C ALA A 104 7.98 10.78 -9.96
N VAL A 105 7.20 10.95 -8.89
CA VAL A 105 6.52 9.82 -8.22
C VAL A 105 5.45 9.23 -9.14
N ILE A 106 4.63 10.06 -9.76
CA ILE A 106 3.55 9.61 -10.65
C ILE A 106 4.14 8.85 -11.84
N ARG A 107 5.15 9.42 -12.48
CA ARG A 107 5.79 8.81 -13.65
C ARG A 107 6.40 7.46 -13.30
N ARG A 108 7.16 7.41 -12.21
CA ARG A 108 7.80 6.16 -11.78
C ARG A 108 6.76 5.08 -11.41
N THR A 109 5.71 5.47 -10.74
CA THR A 109 4.61 4.56 -10.41
C THR A 109 4.01 3.92 -11.67
N LYS A 110 3.77 4.72 -12.71
CA LYS A 110 3.23 4.23 -13.99
C LYS A 110 4.23 3.32 -14.72
N GLU A 111 5.51 3.66 -14.71
CA GLU A 111 6.57 2.82 -15.30
C GLU A 111 6.64 1.44 -14.64
N LEU A 112 6.35 1.37 -13.34
CA LEU A 112 6.30 0.11 -12.59
C LEU A 112 5.01 -0.68 -12.84
N GLY A 113 4.09 -0.17 -13.65
CA GLY A 113 2.81 -0.82 -13.92
C GLY A 113 1.82 -0.71 -12.75
N LYS A 114 2.03 0.25 -11.86
CA LYS A 114 1.17 0.48 -10.70
C LYS A 114 0.28 1.69 -10.89
N ILE A 115 -0.70 1.84 -9.99
CA ILE A 115 -1.66 2.94 -10.00
C ILE A 115 -1.17 4.06 -9.09
N SER A 116 -1.24 5.29 -9.58
CA SER A 116 -0.93 6.50 -8.83
C SER A 116 -2.20 7.29 -8.56
#